data_b3fcafb39517f2c14d46fd8d205e5d4b
#
_entry.id   b3fcafb39517f2c14d46fd8d205e5d4b
#
_cell.length_a   1.000
_cell.length_b   1.000
_cell.length_c   1.000
_cell.angle_alpha   90.00
_cell.angle_beta   90.00
_cell.angle_gamma   90.00
#
_symmetry.space_group_name_H-M   'P 1'
#
loop_
_entity.id
_entity.type
_entity.pdbx_description
1 polymer ?
#
loop_
_entity_poly.entity_id
_entity_poly.type
_entity_poly.pdbx_seq_one_letter_code
_entity_poly.pdbx_strand_id
1 'polypeptide(L)' 'MKIENEIIYPDEGKHLKNIKSGEIYPGYIVPAKSLTESDFIEVSEEEYQAYIIAEEEISAEEAIGIITEGS' A
#
# COMPACT_ATOMS: atom_id res chain seq x y z
N MET A 1 13.92 -4.81 -6.56
CA MET A 1 13.37 -5.57 -5.42
C MET A 1 14.36 -6.62 -5.00
N LYS A 2 14.63 -6.68 -3.72
CA LYS A 2 15.60 -7.62 -3.16
C LYS A 2 14.90 -8.49 -2.12
N ILE A 3 15.19 -9.79 -2.14
CA ILE A 3 14.60 -10.72 -1.17
C ILE A 3 15.72 -11.31 -0.34
N GLU A 4 15.61 -11.24 0.97
CA GLU A 4 16.60 -11.73 1.90
C GLU A 4 15.93 -12.18 3.18
N ASN A 5 16.19 -13.40 3.60
CA ASN A 5 15.59 -13.98 4.80
C ASN A 5 14.06 -13.89 4.83
N GLU A 6 13.43 -14.15 3.71
CA GLU A 6 11.98 -14.09 3.53
C GLU A 6 11.40 -12.68 3.66
N ILE A 7 12.26 -11.66 3.65
CA ILE A 7 11.84 -10.27 3.68
C ILE A 7 12.05 -9.69 2.30
N ILE A 8 11.06 -8.94 1.82
CA ILE A 8 11.13 -8.29 0.51
C ILE A 8 11.44 -6.82 0.71
N TYR A 9 12.51 -6.35 0.09
CA TYR A 9 12.96 -4.96 0.16
C TYR A 9 12.73 -4.27 -1.17
N PRO A 10 12.12 -3.08 -1.18
CA PRO A 10 11.99 -2.31 -2.43
C PRO A 10 13.32 -1.66 -2.79
N ASP A 11 13.49 -1.31 -4.06
CA ASP A 11 14.63 -0.53 -4.50
C ASP A 11 14.52 0.90 -3.97
N GLU A 12 15.64 1.61 -3.96
CA GLU A 12 15.67 3.00 -3.51
C GLU A 12 14.67 3.85 -4.30
N GLY A 13 13.84 4.60 -3.59
CA GLY A 13 12.83 5.44 -4.20
C GLY A 13 11.60 4.69 -4.70
N LYS A 14 11.49 3.41 -4.40
CA LYS A 14 10.35 2.58 -4.79
C LYS A 14 9.63 2.05 -3.56
N HIS A 15 8.40 1.61 -3.79
CA HIS A 15 7.58 1.00 -2.75
C HIS A 15 7.02 -0.32 -3.27
N LEU A 16 6.62 -1.19 -2.37
CA LEU A 16 6.07 -2.50 -2.75
C LEU A 16 4.55 -2.43 -2.74
N LYS A 17 3.95 -2.97 -3.79
CA LYS A 17 2.50 -3.07 -3.90
C LYS A 17 2.09 -4.53 -3.97
N ASN A 18 1.13 -4.91 -3.12
CA ASN A 18 0.52 -6.23 -3.17
C ASN A 18 -0.57 -6.20 -4.24
N ILE A 19 -0.36 -6.88 -5.35
CA ILE A 19 -1.29 -6.85 -6.49
C ILE A 19 -2.60 -7.58 -6.20
N LYS A 20 -2.64 -8.42 -5.18
CA LYS A 20 -3.86 -9.12 -4.79
C LYS A 20 -4.78 -8.24 -3.96
N SER A 21 -4.21 -7.45 -3.02
CA SER A 21 -5.00 -6.59 -2.16
C SER A 21 -5.03 -5.13 -2.61
N GLY A 22 -4.06 -4.73 -3.42
CA GLY A 22 -3.93 -3.35 -3.86
C GLY A 22 -3.21 -2.44 -2.87
N GLU A 23 -2.78 -2.98 -1.73
CA GLU A 23 -2.06 -2.18 -0.73
C GLU A 23 -0.65 -1.86 -1.17
N ILE A 24 -0.19 -0.65 -0.84
CA ILE A 24 1.17 -0.22 -1.09
C ILE A 24 1.84 0.03 0.26
N TYR A 25 3.05 -0.48 0.42
CA TYR A 25 3.76 -0.44 1.69
C TYR A 25 4.88 0.58 1.66
N PRO A 26 5.16 1.27 2.79
CA PRO A 26 6.17 2.32 2.82
C PRO A 26 7.63 1.83 2.83
N GLY A 27 7.84 0.54 3.03
CA GLY A 27 9.19 -0.01 3.10
C GLY A 27 9.18 -1.51 2.88
N TYR A 28 10.12 -2.20 3.52
CA TYR A 28 10.19 -3.65 3.40
C TYR A 28 8.96 -4.32 3.99
N ILE A 29 8.68 -5.53 3.53
CA ILE A 29 7.56 -6.33 4.03
C ILE A 29 8.01 -7.76 4.32
N VAL A 30 7.31 -8.39 5.25
CA VAL A 30 7.45 -9.82 5.52
C VAL A 30 6.15 -10.46 5.03
N PRO A 31 6.14 -11.06 3.84
CA PRO A 31 4.91 -11.57 3.27
C PRO A 31 4.37 -12.77 4.04
N ALA A 32 3.05 -12.92 4.04
CA ALA A 32 2.41 -14.10 4.60
C ALA A 32 2.84 -15.34 3.80
N LYS A 33 2.77 -16.51 4.42
CA LYS A 33 3.19 -17.76 3.78
C LYS A 33 2.44 -18.08 2.49
N SER A 34 1.23 -17.58 2.38
CA SER A 34 0.40 -17.79 1.18
C SER A 34 0.78 -16.88 0.02
N LEU A 35 1.65 -15.92 0.25
CA LEU A 35 2.08 -14.95 -0.76
C LEU A 35 3.51 -15.25 -1.22
N THR A 36 3.78 -14.94 -2.47
CA THR A 36 5.11 -15.11 -3.06
C THR A 36 5.59 -13.77 -3.59
N GLU A 37 6.87 -13.70 -3.99
CA GLU A 37 7.43 -12.47 -4.55
C GLU A 37 6.67 -11.98 -5.79
N SER A 38 6.07 -12.90 -6.54
CA SER A 38 5.29 -12.54 -7.73
C SER A 38 3.97 -11.86 -7.42
N ASP A 39 3.55 -11.86 -6.15
CA ASP A 39 2.35 -11.14 -5.71
C ASP A 39 2.64 -9.67 -5.42
N PHE A 40 3.89 -9.26 -5.52
CA PHE A 40 4.33 -7.89 -5.23
C PHE A 40 5.03 -7.28 -6.43
N ILE A 41 4.79 -6.00 -6.65
CA ILE A 41 5.47 -5.22 -7.68
C ILE A 41 6.02 -3.96 -7.06
N GLU A 42 6.98 -3.34 -7.73
CA GLU A 42 7.51 -2.06 -7.26
C GLU A 42 6.77 -0.92 -7.94
N VAL A 43 6.42 0.09 -7.16
CA VAL A 43 5.75 1.28 -7.67
C VAL A 43 6.54 2.52 -7.26
N SER A 44 6.28 3.63 -7.96
CA SER A 44 6.98 4.88 -7.68
C SER A 44 6.49 5.55 -6.40
N GLU A 45 7.29 6.49 -5.92
CA GLU A 45 6.89 7.33 -4.79
C GLU A 45 5.59 8.07 -5.09
N GLU A 46 5.42 8.53 -6.33
CA GLU A 46 4.21 9.21 -6.74
C GLU A 46 2.97 8.32 -6.58
N GLU A 47 3.07 7.06 -6.98
CA GLU A 47 1.97 6.12 -6.83
C GLU A 47 1.65 5.88 -5.36
N TYR A 48 2.68 5.78 -4.52
CA TYR A 48 2.50 5.60 -3.09
C TYR A 48 1.80 6.80 -2.47
N GLN A 49 2.23 8.01 -2.82
CA GLN A 49 1.60 9.23 -2.31
C GLN A 49 0.15 9.33 -2.75
N ALA A 50 -0.14 9.01 -4.00
CA ALA A 50 -1.50 9.00 -4.51
C ALA A 50 -2.38 7.99 -3.76
N TYR A 51 -1.82 6.84 -3.45
CA TYR A 51 -2.52 5.80 -2.68
C TYR A 51 -2.88 6.30 -1.27
N ILE A 52 -1.94 6.93 -0.58
CA ILE A 52 -2.17 7.48 0.76
C ILE A 52 -3.24 8.56 0.72
N ILE A 53 -3.14 9.48 -0.22
CA ILE A 53 -4.10 10.57 -0.38
C ILE A 53 -5.50 10.01 -0.64
N ALA A 54 -5.61 9.03 -1.53
CA ALA A 54 -6.89 8.41 -1.85
C ALA A 54 -7.52 7.75 -0.61
N GLU A 55 -6.72 7.07 0.20
CA GLU A 55 -7.21 6.46 1.42
C GLU A 55 -7.66 7.48 2.45
N GLU A 56 -6.91 8.57 2.60
CA GLU A 56 -7.28 9.65 3.51
C GLU A 56 -8.55 10.35 3.06
N GLU A 57 -8.69 10.58 1.76
CA GLU A 57 -9.89 11.20 1.19
C GLU A 57 -11.13 10.35 1.42
N ILE A 58 -11.01 9.05 1.21
CA ILE A 58 -12.13 8.13 1.44
C ILE A 58 -12.55 8.16 2.91
N SER A 59 -11.60 8.13 3.82
CA SER A 59 -11.90 8.19 5.25
C SER A 59 -12.54 9.51 5.64
N ALA A 60 -12.04 10.61 5.09
CA ALA A 60 -12.61 11.94 5.35
C ALA A 60 -14.02 12.06 4.80
N GLU A 61 -14.27 11.55 3.60
CA GLU A 61 -15.60 11.56 3.00
C GLU A 61 -16.59 10.74 3.81
N GLU A 62 -16.18 9.60 4.32
CA GLU A 62 -17.03 8.78 5.19
C GLU A 62 -17.39 9.52 6.47
N ALA A 63 -16.42 10.19 7.08
CA ALA A 63 -16.66 10.95 8.30
C ALA A 63 -17.60 12.12 8.04
N ILE A 64 -17.40 12.83 6.95
CA ILE A 64 -18.26 13.95 6.55
C ILE A 64 -19.67 13.44 6.24
N GLY A 65 -19.78 12.32 5.55
CA GLY A 65 -21.05 11.70 5.23
C GLY A 65 -21.85 11.35 6.47
N ILE A 66 -21.18 10.78 7.47
CA ILE A 66 -21.82 10.43 8.74
C ILE A 66 -22.33 11.68 9.44
N ILE A 67 -21.54 12.74 9.49
CA ILE A 67 -21.93 14.01 10.10
C ILE A 67 -23.12 14.61 9.37
N THR A 68 -23.11 14.58 8.06
CA THR A 68 -24.19 15.10 7.23
C THR A 68 -25.48 14.33 7.45
N GLU A 69 -25.39 13.02 7.55
CA GLU A 69 -26.55 12.18 7.82
C GLU A 69 -27.09 12.41 9.22
N GLY A 70 -26.22 12.71 10.16
CA GLY A 70 -26.60 12.99 11.54
C GLY A 70 -27.25 14.35 11.72
N SER A 71 -27.10 15.20 10.75
CA SER A 71 -27.70 16.55 10.80
C SER A 71 -28.96 16.63 9.96
#